data_349157ee2e9c81c1ca58a56eccc87244
#
_entry.id   349157ee2e9c81c1ca58a56eccc87244
#
_cell.length_a   1.000
_cell.length_b   1.000
_cell.length_c   1.000
_cell.angle_alpha   90.00
_cell.angle_beta   90.00
_cell.angle_gamma   90.00
#
_symmetry.space_group_name_H-M   'P 1'
#
loop_
_entity.id
_entity.type
_entity.pdbx_description
1 polymer ?
#
loop_
_entity_poly.entity_id
_entity_poly.type
_entity_poly.pdbx_seq_one_letter_code
_entity_poly.pdbx_strand_id
1 'polypeptide(L)'
;MPITHRLTLTQYLIQERRRYPNSKGEFNALILDVALACKAIARTVAFGELGGVLGNHSADDGDKTINVQGEVQKKLDVMSNNYFIHLNEWGGHLAGMASEEEELPYQIPAQYPRGKYLFGI
;
A
#
# COMPACT_ATOMS: atom_id res chain seq x y z
N MET A 1 -10.47 17.63 -31.10
CA MET A 1 -10.42 16.32 -30.42
C MET A 1 -10.69 16.50 -28.95
N PRO A 2 -11.78 15.99 -28.43
CA PRO A 2 -12.03 16.15 -27.02
C PRO A 2 -10.98 15.41 -26.22
N ILE A 3 -10.34 16.15 -25.33
CA ILE A 3 -9.47 15.53 -24.33
C ILE A 3 -10.39 14.76 -23.38
N THR A 4 -10.32 13.45 -23.45
CA THR A 4 -10.98 12.62 -22.45
C THR A 4 -10.36 12.92 -21.12
N HIS A 5 -11.07 13.65 -20.29
CA HIS A 5 -10.62 13.91 -18.93
C HIS A 5 -10.58 12.60 -18.16
N ARG A 6 -9.38 12.12 -17.94
CA ARG A 6 -9.19 11.04 -16.99
C ARG A 6 -9.36 11.62 -15.60
N LEU A 7 -10.34 11.11 -14.88
CA LEU A 7 -10.57 11.51 -13.50
C LEU A 7 -9.43 10.97 -12.63
N THR A 8 -8.73 11.84 -11.91
CA THR A 8 -7.74 11.43 -10.93
C THR A 8 -8.42 10.96 -9.65
N LEU A 9 -7.72 10.15 -8.86
CA LEU A 9 -8.23 9.74 -7.54
C LEU A 9 -8.55 10.96 -6.68
N THR A 10 -7.66 11.96 -6.66
CA THR A 10 -7.86 13.20 -5.90
C THR A 10 -9.13 13.91 -6.34
N GLN A 11 -9.35 14.06 -7.65
CA GLN A 11 -10.57 14.68 -8.17
C GLN A 11 -11.83 13.91 -7.76
N TYR A 12 -11.80 12.60 -7.87
CA TYR A 12 -12.90 11.74 -7.46
C TYR A 12 -13.24 11.92 -5.98
N LEU A 13 -12.23 11.87 -5.13
CA LEU A 13 -12.41 12.03 -3.68
C LEU A 13 -12.98 13.40 -3.33
N ILE A 14 -12.53 14.46 -4.00
CA ILE A 14 -13.04 15.81 -3.78
C ILE A 14 -14.51 15.92 -4.21
N GLN A 15 -14.86 15.36 -5.37
CA GLN A 15 -16.23 15.35 -5.86
C GLN A 15 -17.15 14.59 -4.93
N GLU A 16 -16.75 13.42 -4.47
CA GLU A 16 -17.54 12.64 -3.52
C GLU A 16 -17.69 13.32 -2.17
N ARG A 17 -16.65 13.99 -1.69
CA ARG A 17 -16.71 14.74 -0.44
C ARG A 17 -17.76 15.86 -0.48
N ARG A 18 -17.92 16.51 -1.63
CA ARG A 18 -18.92 17.59 -1.79
C ARG A 18 -20.35 17.12 -1.59
N ARG A 19 -20.60 15.82 -1.74
CA ARG A 19 -21.90 15.21 -1.46
C ARG A 19 -22.19 15.07 0.04
N TYR A 20 -21.16 15.17 0.87
CA TYR A 20 -21.23 14.98 2.31
C TYR A 20 -20.68 16.21 3.02
N PRO A 21 -21.50 17.28 3.19
CA PRO A 21 -21.00 18.56 3.70
C PRO A 21 -20.36 18.50 5.08
N ASN A 22 -20.71 17.49 5.87
CA ASN A 22 -20.16 17.31 7.22
C ASN A 22 -18.82 16.52 7.22
N SER A 23 -18.36 16.09 6.07
CA SER A 23 -17.10 15.38 5.96
C SER A 23 -15.92 16.31 6.18
N LYS A 24 -15.00 15.90 7.05
CA LYS A 24 -13.81 16.69 7.40
C LYS A 24 -12.58 16.39 6.56
N GLY A 25 -12.69 15.48 5.59
CA GLY A 25 -11.58 15.14 4.71
C GLY A 25 -10.58 14.14 5.28
N GLU A 26 -10.78 13.64 6.47
CA GLU A 26 -9.88 12.66 7.10
C GLU A 26 -9.82 11.35 6.31
N PHE A 27 -10.97 10.88 5.86
CA PHE A 27 -11.05 9.67 5.03
C PHE A 27 -10.32 9.86 3.70
N ASN A 28 -10.49 11.02 3.07
CA ASN A 28 -9.80 11.32 1.81
C ASN A 28 -8.28 11.33 2.00
N ALA A 29 -7.80 11.91 3.07
CA ALA A 29 -6.37 11.93 3.40
C ALA A 29 -5.84 10.50 3.60
N LEU A 30 -6.60 9.66 4.31
CA LEU A 30 -6.23 8.26 4.50
C LEU A 30 -6.14 7.51 3.16
N ILE A 31 -7.13 7.68 2.28
CA ILE A 31 -7.13 7.02 0.97
C ILE A 31 -5.94 7.48 0.13
N LEU A 32 -5.55 8.76 0.20
CA LEU A 32 -4.37 9.25 -0.51
C LEU A 32 -3.07 8.66 0.05
N ASP A 33 -2.98 8.45 1.35
CA ASP A 33 -1.82 7.78 1.96
C ASP A 33 -1.75 6.30 1.52
N VAL A 34 -2.88 5.62 1.47
CA VAL A 34 -2.96 4.25 0.94
C VAL A 34 -2.54 4.22 -0.53
N ALA A 35 -3.01 5.17 -1.33
CA ALA A 35 -2.63 5.28 -2.74
C ALA A 35 -1.12 5.51 -2.90
N LEU A 36 -0.52 6.30 -2.03
CA LEU A 36 0.94 6.52 -2.02
C LEU A 36 1.69 5.22 -1.76
N ALA A 37 1.22 4.41 -0.81
CA ALA A 37 1.80 3.09 -0.56
C ALA A 37 1.69 2.19 -1.79
N CYS A 38 0.54 2.18 -2.46
CA CYS A 38 0.36 1.42 -3.71
C CYS A 38 1.32 1.88 -4.80
N LYS A 39 1.55 3.18 -4.93
CA LYS A 39 2.51 3.73 -5.90
C LYS A 39 3.94 3.31 -5.57
N ALA A 40 4.32 3.33 -4.31
CA ALA A 40 5.65 2.92 -3.87
C ALA A 40 5.89 1.44 -4.17
N ILE A 41 4.91 0.59 -3.90
CA ILE A 41 4.98 -0.83 -4.21
C ILE A 41 5.11 -1.04 -5.72
N ALA A 42 4.25 -0.40 -6.50
CA ALA A 42 4.27 -0.51 -7.96
C ALA A 42 5.60 -0.06 -8.55
N ARG A 43 6.16 1.03 -8.04
CA ARG A 43 7.45 1.54 -8.48
C ARG A 43 8.58 0.56 -8.16
N THR A 44 8.60 0.02 -6.95
CA THR A 44 9.61 -0.95 -6.54
C THR A 44 9.58 -2.18 -7.45
N VAL A 45 8.40 -2.69 -7.74
CA VAL A 45 8.24 -3.83 -8.66
C VAL A 45 8.71 -3.47 -10.07
N ALA A 46 8.30 -2.30 -10.59
CA ALA A 46 8.62 -1.86 -11.95
C ALA A 46 10.13 -1.64 -12.16
N PHE A 47 10.82 -1.10 -11.16
CA PHE A 47 12.27 -0.84 -11.25
C PHE A 47 13.10 -2.05 -10.85
N GLY A 48 12.46 -3.16 -10.47
CA GLY A 48 13.17 -4.41 -10.22
C GLY A 48 14.09 -4.38 -9.01
N GLU A 49 13.73 -3.66 -7.95
CA GLU A 49 14.46 -3.73 -6.68
C GLU A 49 14.41 -5.15 -6.10
N LEU A 50 13.41 -5.92 -6.51
CA LEU A 50 13.35 -7.35 -6.31
C LEU A 50 13.93 -8.14 -7.49
N GLY A 51 14.45 -7.44 -8.48
CA GLY A 51 14.84 -8.00 -9.77
C GLY A 51 16.00 -8.99 -9.72
N GLY A 52 16.89 -8.85 -8.74
CA GLY A 52 17.94 -9.83 -8.51
C GLY A 52 17.39 -11.23 -8.22
N VAL A 53 16.22 -11.30 -7.57
CA VAL A 53 15.50 -12.54 -7.34
C VAL A 53 14.64 -12.92 -8.54
N LEU A 54 13.98 -11.93 -9.17
CA LEU A 54 13.15 -12.14 -10.37
C LEU A 54 13.97 -12.47 -11.61
N GLY A 55 15.18 -11.89 -11.73
CA GLY A 55 16.04 -12.02 -12.89
C GLY A 55 17.00 -13.21 -12.88
N ASN A 56 17.16 -13.90 -11.77
CA ASN A 56 18.11 -15.00 -11.61
C ASN A 56 17.52 -16.37 -11.94
N HIS A 57 16.48 -16.41 -12.77
CA HIS A 57 15.94 -17.65 -13.26
C HIS A 57 16.82 -18.22 -14.36
N SER A 58 17.54 -19.28 -14.08
CA SER A 58 18.03 -20.12 -15.18
C SER A 58 16.89 -21.04 -15.58
N ALA A 59 16.62 -21.10 -16.86
CA ALA A 59 15.52 -21.88 -17.43
C ALA A 59 15.67 -23.40 -17.18
N ASP A 60 16.76 -23.84 -16.61
CA ASP A 60 17.13 -25.26 -16.49
C ASP A 60 16.78 -25.88 -15.13
N ASP A 61 16.23 -25.10 -14.20
CA ASP A 61 16.01 -25.56 -12.82
C ASP A 61 14.53 -25.50 -12.43
N GLY A 62 13.72 -26.43 -12.94
CA GLY A 62 12.30 -26.49 -12.68
C GLY A 62 11.91 -26.46 -11.18
N ASP A 63 12.59 -27.24 -10.35
CA ASP A 63 12.33 -27.28 -8.90
C ASP A 63 12.82 -26.00 -8.20
N LYS A 64 13.95 -25.46 -8.63
CA LYS A 64 14.47 -24.19 -8.12
C LYS A 64 13.60 -23.01 -8.53
N THR A 65 12.96 -23.08 -9.69
CA THR A 65 12.04 -22.03 -10.16
C THR A 65 10.82 -21.89 -9.22
N ILE A 66 10.25 -23.01 -8.76
CA ILE A 66 9.13 -22.98 -7.83
C ILE A 66 9.56 -22.38 -6.50
N ASN A 67 10.71 -22.75 -5.95
CA ASN A 67 11.25 -22.20 -4.72
C ASN A 67 11.55 -20.71 -4.85
N VAL A 68 12.11 -20.29 -5.98
CA VAL A 68 12.42 -18.88 -6.25
C VAL A 68 11.14 -18.07 -6.35
N GLN A 69 10.09 -18.57 -7.00
CA GLN A 69 8.78 -17.89 -7.07
C GLN A 69 8.16 -17.74 -5.68
N GLY A 70 8.24 -18.77 -4.84
CA GLY A 70 7.77 -18.69 -3.46
C GLY A 70 8.52 -17.66 -2.63
N GLU A 71 9.85 -17.57 -2.82
CA GLU A 71 10.66 -16.55 -2.15
C GLU A 71 10.37 -15.15 -2.65
N VAL A 72 10.15 -14.96 -3.95
CA VAL A 72 9.75 -13.67 -4.53
C VAL A 72 8.40 -13.24 -3.95
N GLN A 73 7.43 -14.14 -3.91
CA GLN A 73 6.11 -13.85 -3.35
C GLN A 73 6.23 -13.43 -1.88
N LYS A 74 7.01 -14.14 -1.09
CA LYS A 74 7.24 -13.81 0.31
C LYS A 74 7.89 -12.43 0.47
N LYS A 75 8.86 -12.09 -0.36
CA LYS A 75 9.49 -10.76 -0.34
C LYS A 75 8.51 -9.67 -0.72
N LEU A 76 7.66 -9.91 -1.71
CA LEU A 76 6.62 -8.96 -2.10
C LEU A 76 5.63 -8.73 -0.97
N ASP A 77 5.21 -9.79 -0.30
CA ASP A 77 4.27 -9.71 0.82
C ASP A 77 4.86 -8.88 1.97
N VAL A 78 6.11 -9.16 2.35
CA VAL A 78 6.80 -8.42 3.42
C VAL A 78 7.01 -6.96 3.03
N MET A 79 7.46 -6.71 1.81
CA MET A 79 7.69 -5.35 1.32
C MET A 79 6.40 -4.54 1.28
N SER A 80 5.32 -5.13 0.76
CA SER A 80 4.03 -4.46 0.67
C SER A 80 3.49 -4.14 2.07
N ASN A 81 3.59 -5.08 2.99
CA ASN A 81 3.21 -4.88 4.37
C ASN A 81 3.95 -3.71 4.99
N ASN A 82 5.27 -3.65 4.81
CA ASN A 82 6.10 -2.59 5.35
C ASN A 82 5.75 -1.22 4.76
N TYR A 83 5.50 -1.14 3.46
CA TYR A 83 5.06 0.11 2.83
C TYR A 83 3.73 0.60 3.40
N PHE A 84 2.74 -0.29 3.52
CA PHE A 84 1.44 0.09 4.07
C PHE A 84 1.55 0.57 5.51
N ILE A 85 2.29 -0.13 6.34
CA ILE A 85 2.48 0.25 7.74
C ILE A 85 3.20 1.59 7.83
N HIS A 86 4.38 1.71 7.23
CA HIS A 86 5.24 2.88 7.41
C HIS A 86 4.69 4.15 6.76
N LEU A 87 3.95 4.03 5.66
CA LEU A 87 3.37 5.19 5.00
C LEU A 87 2.04 5.62 5.62
N ASN A 88 1.45 4.82 6.50
CA ASN A 88 0.15 5.14 7.10
C ASN A 88 0.19 5.36 8.61
N GLU A 89 1.23 4.91 9.30
CA GLU A 89 1.28 5.00 10.77
C GLU A 89 1.37 6.43 11.30
N TRP A 90 1.98 7.33 10.54
CA TRP A 90 2.25 8.70 10.99
C TRP A 90 1.16 9.70 10.63
N GLY A 91 0.21 9.33 9.81
CA GLY A 91 -0.77 10.27 9.24
C GLY A 91 -1.84 10.77 10.21
N GLY A 92 -2.01 10.14 11.35
CA GLY A 92 -3.01 10.56 12.33
C GLY A 92 -4.44 10.13 12.00
N HIS A 93 -4.63 9.26 11.03
CA HIS A 93 -5.96 8.82 10.59
C HIS A 93 -6.37 7.46 11.15
N LEU A 94 -5.40 6.68 11.61
CA LEU A 94 -5.62 5.29 12.02
C LEU A 94 -5.56 5.12 13.53
N ALA A 95 -6.47 4.30 14.04
CA ALA A 95 -6.42 3.81 15.41
C ALA A 95 -5.54 2.56 15.54
N GLY A 96 -5.39 1.81 14.45
CA GLY A 96 -4.57 0.63 14.39
C GLY A 96 -4.65 -0.01 13.01
N MET A 97 -3.80 -1.01 12.79
CA MET A 97 -3.77 -1.78 11.56
C MET A 97 -3.76 -3.28 11.88
N ALA A 98 -4.37 -4.07 11.02
CA ALA A 98 -4.27 -5.51 11.04
C ALA A 98 -3.74 -6.00 9.71
N SER A 99 -2.80 -6.92 9.74
CA SER A 99 -2.17 -7.44 8.53
C SER A 99 -2.07 -8.96 8.62
N GLU A 100 -2.27 -9.62 7.48
CA GLU A 100 -2.04 -11.05 7.37
C GLU A 100 -0.58 -11.42 7.69
N GLU A 101 0.36 -10.50 7.42
CA GLU A 101 1.79 -10.70 7.67
C GLU A 101 2.20 -10.48 9.12
N GLU A 102 1.31 -9.91 9.95
CA GLU A 102 1.59 -9.61 11.34
C GLU A 102 0.77 -10.55 12.24
N GLU A 103 1.42 -11.15 13.22
CA GLU A 103 0.76 -12.07 14.15
C GLU A 103 -0.26 -11.36 15.04
N LEU A 104 0.05 -10.12 15.43
CA LEU A 104 -0.81 -9.31 16.29
C LEU A 104 -1.20 -8.02 15.57
N PRO A 105 -2.33 -7.38 15.95
CA PRO A 105 -2.65 -6.07 15.43
C PRO A 105 -1.52 -5.09 15.66
N TYR A 106 -1.21 -4.31 14.62
CA TYR A 106 -0.16 -3.31 14.68
C TYR A 106 -0.70 -2.06 15.38
N GLN A 107 -0.05 -1.68 16.46
CA GLN A 107 -0.40 -0.48 17.21
C GLN A 107 0.34 0.72 16.65
N ILE A 108 -0.37 1.84 16.53
CA ILE A 108 0.25 3.09 16.10
C ILE A 108 1.28 3.51 17.15
N PRO A 109 2.54 3.79 16.76
CA PRO A 109 3.55 4.25 17.72
C PRO A 109 3.10 5.48 18.49
N ALA A 110 3.50 5.55 19.77
CA ALA A 110 3.04 6.59 20.68
C ALA A 110 3.42 8.02 20.25
N GLN A 111 4.47 8.17 19.44
CA GLN A 111 4.88 9.47 18.91
C GLN A 111 3.93 10.04 17.86
N TYR A 112 3.03 9.22 17.30
CA TYR A 112 2.07 9.67 16.30
C TYR A 112 0.68 9.78 16.89
N PRO A 113 -0.13 10.75 16.41
CA PRO A 113 -1.53 10.84 16.85
C PRO A 113 -2.32 9.65 16.31
N ARG A 114 -3.32 9.23 17.07
CA ARG A 114 -4.26 8.19 16.65
C ARG A 114 -5.48 8.83 16.02
N GLY A 115 -5.98 8.22 14.97
CA GLY A 115 -7.22 8.59 14.33
C GLY A 115 -8.35 7.63 14.68
N LYS A 116 -9.38 7.63 13.85
CA LYS A 116 -10.61 6.86 14.11
C LYS A 116 -10.83 5.66 13.19
N TYR A 117 -9.95 5.45 12.21
CA TYR A 117 -10.11 4.36 11.25
C TYR A 117 -9.23 3.17 11.61
N LEU A 118 -9.70 1.98 11.30
CA LEU A 118 -8.93 0.76 11.33
C LEU A 118 -8.61 0.36 9.88
N PHE A 119 -7.41 -0.11 9.65
CA PHE A 119 -6.96 -0.50 8.31
C PHE A 119 -6.53 -1.97 8.32
N GLY A 120 -7.16 -2.76 7.45
CA GLY A 120 -6.81 -4.17 7.22
C GLY A 120 -6.02 -4.33 5.93
N ILE A 121 -4.92 -5.04 6.03
CA ILE A 121 -4.03 -5.31 4.88
C ILE A 121 -4.07 -6.78 4.53
#